data_155fcda2ab21db40be2d988cbc570a9e
#
_entry.id   155fcda2ab21db40be2d988cbc570a9e
#
_cell.length_a   1.000
_cell.length_b   1.000
_cell.length_c   1.000
_cell.angle_alpha   90.00
_cell.angle_beta   90.00
_cell.angle_gamma   90.00
#
_symmetry.space_group_name_H-M   'P 1'
#
loop_
_entity.id
_entity.type
_entity.pdbx_description
1 polymer ?
#
loop_
_entity_poly.entity_id
_entity_poly.type
_entity_poly.pdbx_seq_one_letter_code
_entity_poly.pdbx_strand_id
1 'polypeptide(L)'
;MEYTIENEYLIVTVTTWGAQVKSVIRKYDDVEHMWQADKSVWGYHAPILFPIVGSLRNNTATSAAGICEMARHGLARIVEHKIAEVPEDGSSVTYEITDTPESLKAFPFHFKLNMTYALTGDATLTQTFAVTNTGDVDLPFSVGGHPAFNVPAPGAEDEAFEDYELAFTEAWTNEAPIITPDGLMTFEGSYKAPDNSDVLPITHRSFDNDAIMFTDTPGSTLTLRGRKSGHGVKIDFEGFKYIGVWSAANDAPFVALEPWTGHTTMDTEDDVFEHKVNTITLAPGEKDIRSFSVTLL
;
A
#
# COMPACT_ATOMS: atom_id res chain seq x y z
N MET A 1 17.00 6.47 10.56
CA MET A 1 18.05 6.72 9.53
C MET A 1 17.39 6.75 8.17
N GLU A 2 17.98 7.44 7.20
CA GLU A 2 17.46 7.50 5.83
C GLU A 2 18.54 6.98 4.88
N TYR A 3 18.11 6.36 3.78
CA TYR A 3 18.97 5.96 2.68
C TYR A 3 18.38 6.44 1.36
N THR A 4 19.25 6.88 0.45
CA THR A 4 18.84 7.41 -0.85
C THR A 4 19.41 6.53 -1.97
N ILE A 5 18.54 6.13 -2.88
CA ILE A 5 18.91 5.51 -4.16
C ILE A 5 18.59 6.50 -5.27
N GLU A 6 19.38 6.51 -6.32
CA GLU A 6 19.18 7.42 -7.45
C GLU A 6 19.61 6.82 -8.79
N ASN A 7 18.96 7.26 -9.85
CA ASN A 7 19.39 7.05 -11.22
C ASN A 7 19.47 8.39 -11.97
N GLU A 8 19.48 8.38 -13.31
CA GLU A 8 19.50 9.61 -14.12
C GLU A 8 18.24 10.47 -13.93
N TYR A 9 17.10 9.87 -13.59
CA TYR A 9 15.77 10.49 -13.58
C TYR A 9 15.22 10.78 -12.19
N LEU A 10 15.49 9.91 -11.22
CA LEU A 10 14.89 9.95 -9.88
C LEU A 10 15.92 9.98 -8.76
N ILE A 11 15.55 10.67 -7.68
CA ILE A 11 16.13 10.52 -6.34
C ILE A 11 15.02 9.99 -5.43
N VAL A 12 15.24 8.85 -4.79
CA VAL A 12 14.26 8.22 -3.88
C VAL A 12 14.89 8.05 -2.51
N THR A 13 14.24 8.62 -1.49
CA THR A 13 14.69 8.50 -0.09
C THR A 13 13.73 7.59 0.68
N VAL A 14 14.30 6.61 1.37
CA VAL A 14 13.57 5.65 2.22
C VAL A 14 14.07 5.79 3.66
N THR A 15 13.15 5.78 4.62
CA THR A 15 13.49 5.82 6.06
C THR A 15 13.52 4.42 6.66
N THR A 16 14.39 4.20 7.65
CA THR A 16 14.40 2.97 8.45
C THR A 16 13.15 2.83 9.34
N TRP A 17 12.50 3.94 9.71
CA TRP A 17 11.23 3.88 10.43
C TRP A 17 10.09 3.46 9.52
N GLY A 18 9.56 2.25 9.75
CA GLY A 18 8.51 1.66 8.93
C GLY A 18 8.97 1.27 7.52
N ALA A 19 10.27 1.35 7.22
CA ALA A 19 10.85 1.15 5.89
C ALA A 19 10.08 1.85 4.76
N GLN A 20 9.46 3.02 5.02
CA GLN A 20 8.62 3.69 4.04
C GLN A 20 9.40 4.64 3.15
N VAL A 21 8.99 4.75 1.89
CA VAL A 21 9.44 5.80 0.99
C VAL A 21 8.98 7.15 1.54
N LYS A 22 9.89 8.10 1.66
CA LYS A 22 9.61 9.47 2.13
C LYS A 22 9.55 10.49 1.02
N SER A 23 10.33 10.25 -0.03
CA SER A 23 10.53 11.23 -1.09
C SER A 23 10.79 10.52 -2.40
N VAL A 24 10.18 11.01 -3.46
CA VAL A 24 10.45 10.66 -4.86
C VAL A 24 10.55 11.96 -5.63
N ILE A 25 11.79 12.41 -5.85
CA ILE A 25 12.10 13.64 -6.58
C ILE A 25 12.44 13.30 -8.02
N ARG A 26 11.80 13.97 -8.95
CA ARG A 26 12.16 13.94 -10.37
C ARG A 26 13.30 14.92 -10.61
N LYS A 27 14.46 14.40 -11.09
CA LYS A 27 15.69 15.21 -11.27
C LYS A 27 15.58 16.32 -12.33
N TYR A 28 14.71 16.12 -13.32
CA TYR A 28 14.55 17.07 -14.42
C TYR A 28 14.13 18.47 -13.95
N ASP A 29 13.27 18.55 -12.96
CA ASP A 29 12.67 19.79 -12.45
C ASP A 29 12.81 19.98 -10.94
N ASP A 30 13.50 19.03 -10.26
CA ASP A 30 13.75 19.02 -8.81
C ASP A 30 12.43 19.03 -7.98
N VAL A 31 11.42 18.29 -8.43
CA VAL A 31 10.07 18.34 -7.84
C VAL A 31 9.72 17.05 -7.10
N GLU A 32 9.14 17.23 -5.89
CA GLU A 32 8.68 16.15 -5.01
C GLU A 32 7.30 15.63 -5.42
N HIS A 33 7.19 14.35 -5.71
CA HIS A 33 5.94 13.69 -6.11
C HIS A 33 5.19 13.02 -4.95
N MET A 34 5.88 12.72 -3.84
CA MET A 34 5.27 12.07 -2.69
C MET A 34 4.61 13.09 -1.76
N TRP A 35 3.52 12.69 -1.15
CA TRP A 35 2.93 13.40 -0.02
C TRP A 35 3.93 13.53 1.14
N GLN A 36 4.07 14.73 1.72
CA GLN A 36 5.12 15.05 2.69
C GLN A 36 4.69 14.91 4.16
N ALA A 37 3.69 14.08 4.43
CA ALA A 37 3.27 13.64 5.78
C ALA A 37 2.96 14.80 6.75
N ASP A 38 2.24 15.82 6.28
CA ASP A 38 1.73 16.87 7.19
C ASP A 38 0.79 16.22 8.22
N LYS A 39 1.20 16.27 9.48
CA LYS A 39 0.47 15.65 10.60
C LYS A 39 -0.91 16.27 10.86
N SER A 40 -1.16 17.47 10.36
CA SER A 40 -2.49 18.08 10.43
C SER A 40 -3.48 17.45 9.47
N VAL A 41 -2.98 16.71 8.47
CA VAL A 41 -3.76 16.01 7.43
C VAL A 41 -3.59 14.51 7.58
N TRP A 42 -2.38 13.99 7.30
CA TRP A 42 -2.02 12.58 7.44
C TRP A 42 -0.51 12.40 7.58
N GLY A 43 -0.08 11.84 8.70
CA GLY A 43 1.32 11.84 9.16
C GLY A 43 2.19 10.70 8.62
N TYR A 44 1.85 10.08 7.50
CA TYR A 44 2.66 9.06 6.82
C TYR A 44 2.89 9.44 5.37
N HIS A 45 3.91 8.85 4.71
CA HIS A 45 4.20 9.01 3.28
C HIS A 45 3.75 7.78 2.46
N ALA A 46 4.28 6.60 2.81
CA ALA A 46 4.08 5.34 2.11
C ALA A 46 4.21 4.16 3.08
N PRO A 47 3.35 4.03 4.10
CA PRO A 47 3.50 2.95 5.07
C PRO A 47 3.35 1.58 4.42
N ILE A 48 4.12 0.60 4.92
CA ILE A 48 3.97 -0.80 4.55
C ILE A 48 2.97 -1.49 5.49
N LEU A 49 2.15 -2.36 4.94
CA LEU A 49 1.06 -3.04 5.63
C LEU A 49 1.46 -4.50 5.84
N PHE A 50 1.66 -4.90 7.10
CA PHE A 50 2.04 -6.25 7.50
C PHE A 50 1.89 -6.44 9.01
N PRO A 51 1.40 -7.58 9.53
CA PRO A 51 0.96 -8.80 8.82
C PRO A 51 -0.52 -8.76 8.42
N ILE A 52 -1.18 -7.61 8.52
CA ILE A 52 -2.56 -7.39 8.08
C ILE A 52 -2.66 -6.14 7.20
N VAL A 53 -3.64 -6.17 6.30
CA VAL A 53 -4.17 -5.00 5.59
C VAL A 53 -5.50 -4.62 6.24
N GLY A 54 -5.70 -3.33 6.51
CA GLY A 54 -6.90 -2.86 7.22
C GLY A 54 -6.90 -3.27 8.70
N SER A 55 -8.07 -3.50 9.26
CA SER A 55 -8.30 -3.74 10.68
C SER A 55 -8.76 -5.17 10.96
N LEU A 56 -8.43 -5.68 12.13
CA LEU A 56 -9.13 -6.79 12.76
C LEU A 56 -10.36 -6.24 13.51
N ARG A 57 -11.43 -7.02 13.65
CA ARG A 57 -12.58 -6.64 14.47
C ARG A 57 -12.12 -6.45 15.93
N ASN A 58 -12.41 -5.29 16.50
CA ASN A 58 -11.91 -4.90 17.83
C ASN A 58 -10.37 -4.99 17.99
N ASN A 59 -9.61 -4.89 16.90
CA ASN A 59 -8.16 -5.04 16.83
C ASN A 59 -7.65 -6.43 17.25
N THR A 60 -8.48 -7.46 17.28
CA THR A 60 -8.11 -8.79 17.76
C THR A 60 -8.65 -9.90 16.86
N ALA A 61 -7.93 -11.01 16.78
CA ALA A 61 -8.35 -12.26 16.17
C ALA A 61 -7.74 -13.44 16.92
N THR A 62 -8.40 -14.59 16.89
CA THR A 62 -7.82 -15.84 17.38
C THR A 62 -6.99 -16.47 16.25
N SER A 63 -5.98 -17.28 16.61
CA SER A 63 -5.19 -18.08 15.67
C SER A 63 -4.74 -19.39 16.31
N ALA A 64 -4.21 -20.30 15.49
CA ALA A 64 -3.63 -21.56 15.96
C ALA A 64 -2.44 -21.35 16.92
N ALA A 65 -1.70 -20.23 16.75
CA ALA A 65 -0.54 -19.91 17.59
C ALA A 65 -0.90 -19.05 18.82
N GLY A 66 -2.13 -18.52 18.90
CA GLY A 66 -2.58 -17.66 20.01
C GLY A 66 -3.44 -16.50 19.55
N ILE A 67 -3.53 -15.47 20.38
CA ILE A 67 -4.30 -14.26 20.08
C ILE A 67 -3.42 -13.29 19.27
N CYS A 68 -3.96 -12.81 18.15
CA CYS A 68 -3.41 -11.69 17.40
C CYS A 68 -4.09 -10.41 17.86
N GLU A 69 -3.32 -9.41 18.30
CA GLU A 69 -3.84 -8.11 18.74
C GLU A 69 -2.98 -6.99 18.17
N MET A 70 -3.53 -6.22 17.23
CA MET A 70 -2.80 -5.16 16.57
C MET A 70 -3.72 -4.09 15.98
N ALA A 71 -3.21 -2.88 15.91
CA ALA A 71 -3.91 -1.76 15.26
C ALA A 71 -3.99 -1.96 13.74
N ARG A 72 -4.85 -1.16 13.11
CA ARG A 72 -5.03 -1.10 11.65
C ARG A 72 -3.68 -1.11 10.92
N HIS A 73 -3.54 -1.96 9.90
CA HIS A 73 -2.36 -2.17 9.08
C HIS A 73 -1.16 -2.85 9.77
N GLY A 74 -1.35 -3.37 10.97
CA GLY A 74 -0.36 -4.20 11.65
C GLY A 74 0.88 -3.50 12.17
N LEU A 75 2.00 -4.20 12.16
CA LEU A 75 3.17 -3.88 12.97
C LEU A 75 4.30 -3.18 12.19
N ALA A 76 4.51 -3.55 10.92
CA ALA A 76 5.73 -3.18 10.19
C ALA A 76 5.93 -1.67 10.04
N ARG A 77 4.85 -0.91 9.89
CA ARG A 77 4.89 0.55 9.67
C ARG A 77 5.29 1.37 10.90
N ILE A 78 5.31 0.79 12.09
CA ILE A 78 5.53 1.48 13.38
C ILE A 78 6.77 0.99 14.11
N VAL A 79 7.68 0.32 13.42
CA VAL A 79 8.93 -0.18 13.98
C VAL A 79 10.13 0.25 13.14
N GLU A 80 11.30 0.24 13.75
CA GLU A 80 12.56 0.51 13.08
C GLU A 80 13.00 -0.75 12.32
N HIS A 81 13.30 -0.60 11.03
CA HIS A 81 13.89 -1.62 10.19
C HIS A 81 15.40 -1.42 10.09
N LYS A 82 16.17 -2.48 10.05
CA LYS A 82 17.60 -2.39 9.76
C LYS A 82 17.83 -2.43 8.24
N ILE A 83 18.84 -1.73 7.75
CA ILE A 83 19.32 -1.90 6.38
C ILE A 83 20.03 -3.27 6.34
N ALA A 84 19.51 -4.18 5.51
CA ALA A 84 20.04 -5.53 5.36
C ALA A 84 21.03 -5.64 4.19
N GLU A 85 20.78 -4.90 3.10
CA GLU A 85 21.58 -4.98 1.90
C GLU A 85 21.52 -3.66 1.12
N VAL A 86 22.66 -3.29 0.57
CA VAL A 86 22.83 -2.23 -0.43
C VAL A 86 23.86 -2.73 -1.43
N PRO A 87 23.49 -2.96 -2.71
CA PRO A 87 24.44 -3.33 -3.76
C PRO A 87 25.50 -2.25 -3.98
N GLU A 88 26.69 -2.64 -4.51
CA GLU A 88 27.79 -1.72 -4.76
C GLU A 88 27.44 -0.58 -5.73
N ASP A 89 26.52 -0.84 -6.66
CA ASP A 89 26.03 0.15 -7.62
C ASP A 89 25.00 1.12 -7.05
N GLY A 90 24.54 0.89 -5.79
CA GLY A 90 23.54 1.74 -5.13
C GLY A 90 22.18 1.76 -5.78
N SER A 91 21.88 0.83 -6.69
CA SER A 91 20.62 0.78 -7.46
C SER A 91 19.40 0.40 -6.64
N SER A 92 19.61 -0.15 -5.44
CA SER A 92 18.55 -0.58 -4.54
C SER A 92 18.97 -0.52 -3.08
N VAL A 93 17.98 -0.64 -2.19
CA VAL A 93 18.18 -0.82 -0.76
C VAL A 93 17.19 -1.83 -0.22
N THR A 94 17.64 -2.76 0.61
CA THR A 94 16.78 -3.72 1.31
C THR A 94 16.81 -3.46 2.81
N TYR A 95 15.61 -3.31 3.35
CA TYR A 95 15.34 -3.22 4.78
C TYR A 95 14.83 -4.55 5.31
N GLU A 96 15.04 -4.83 6.59
CA GLU A 96 14.64 -6.08 7.23
C GLU A 96 14.08 -5.84 8.62
N ILE A 97 13.00 -6.52 8.94
CA ILE A 97 12.57 -6.80 10.32
C ILE A 97 12.36 -8.30 10.52
N THR A 98 12.55 -8.75 11.74
CA THR A 98 12.17 -10.07 12.25
C THR A 98 11.27 -9.88 13.46
N ASP A 99 10.60 -10.94 13.86
CA ASP A 99 9.86 -10.95 15.13
C ASP A 99 10.75 -10.59 16.31
N THR A 100 10.13 -10.04 17.33
CA THR A 100 10.73 -9.68 18.63
C THR A 100 9.85 -10.19 19.74
N PRO A 101 10.33 -10.27 20.99
CA PRO A 101 9.48 -10.63 22.13
C PRO A 101 8.23 -9.75 22.27
N GLU A 102 8.29 -8.49 21.82
CA GLU A 102 7.16 -7.56 21.82
C GLU A 102 6.19 -7.86 20.68
N SER A 103 6.69 -8.06 19.47
CA SER A 103 5.82 -8.36 18.32
C SER A 103 5.16 -9.73 18.46
N LEU A 104 5.81 -10.72 19.09
CA LEU A 104 5.22 -12.04 19.36
C LEU A 104 4.04 -11.99 20.35
N LYS A 105 3.90 -10.95 21.17
CA LYS A 105 2.72 -10.74 22.00
C LYS A 105 1.51 -10.29 21.20
N ALA A 106 1.77 -9.53 20.11
CA ALA A 106 0.74 -8.99 19.24
C ALA A 106 0.42 -9.90 18.05
N PHE A 107 1.42 -10.63 17.57
CA PHE A 107 1.34 -11.55 16.44
C PHE A 107 2.26 -12.75 16.73
N PRO A 108 1.71 -13.89 17.26
CA PRO A 108 2.50 -14.98 17.84
C PRO A 108 3.11 -15.91 16.77
N PHE A 109 3.67 -15.35 15.71
CA PHE A 109 4.31 -16.08 14.62
C PHE A 109 5.72 -15.56 14.38
N HIS A 110 6.67 -16.47 14.13
CA HIS A 110 8.03 -16.11 13.75
C HIS A 110 8.10 -15.79 12.26
N PHE A 111 8.66 -14.65 11.94
CA PHE A 111 8.76 -14.18 10.55
C PHE A 111 10.04 -13.39 10.31
N LYS A 112 10.38 -13.29 9.03
CA LYS A 112 11.27 -12.28 8.50
C LYS A 112 10.59 -11.56 7.34
N LEU A 113 10.54 -10.24 7.40
CA LEU A 113 10.10 -9.38 6.30
C LEU A 113 11.29 -8.59 5.77
N ASN A 114 11.58 -8.75 4.49
CA ASN A 114 12.48 -7.88 3.75
C ASN A 114 11.67 -6.96 2.84
N MET A 115 12.05 -5.68 2.84
CA MET A 115 11.48 -4.64 1.97
C MET A 115 12.58 -4.11 1.07
N THR A 116 12.49 -4.37 -0.23
CA THR A 116 13.47 -3.87 -1.21
C THR A 116 12.86 -2.76 -2.05
N TYR A 117 13.59 -1.68 -2.19
CA TYR A 117 13.30 -0.56 -3.07
C TYR A 117 14.37 -0.49 -4.16
N ALA A 118 13.96 -0.50 -5.42
CA ALA A 118 14.85 -0.50 -6.57
C ALA A 118 14.33 0.41 -7.69
N LEU A 119 15.24 1.12 -8.35
CA LEU A 119 14.93 1.87 -9.56
C LEU A 119 15.07 0.92 -10.76
N THR A 120 13.93 0.49 -11.32
CA THR A 120 13.85 -0.56 -12.35
C THR A 120 13.60 -0.03 -13.76
N GLY A 121 13.41 1.27 -13.90
CA GLY A 121 13.23 2.01 -15.15
C GLY A 121 13.58 3.46 -14.95
N ASP A 122 13.46 4.25 -16.01
CA ASP A 122 13.84 5.66 -16.00
C ASP A 122 13.15 6.42 -14.86
N ALA A 123 11.84 6.45 -14.85
CA ALA A 123 11.03 7.10 -13.82
C ALA A 123 10.22 6.08 -12.99
N THR A 124 10.77 4.88 -12.77
CA THR A 124 10.06 3.76 -12.14
C THR A 124 10.75 3.29 -10.87
N LEU A 125 10.02 3.31 -9.76
CA LEU A 125 10.38 2.72 -8.48
C LEU A 125 9.62 1.41 -8.29
N THR A 126 10.33 0.31 -8.01
CA THR A 126 9.74 -0.97 -7.62
C THR A 126 9.94 -1.21 -6.12
N GLN A 127 8.87 -1.61 -5.47
CA GLN A 127 8.83 -2.01 -4.07
C GLN A 127 8.54 -3.51 -3.98
N THR A 128 9.41 -4.27 -3.31
CA THR A 128 9.30 -5.72 -3.16
C THR A 128 9.17 -6.11 -1.70
N PHE A 129 8.17 -6.91 -1.39
CA PHE A 129 7.96 -7.58 -0.11
C PHE A 129 8.45 -9.01 -0.22
N ALA A 130 9.28 -9.44 0.71
CA ALA A 130 9.69 -10.83 0.82
C ALA A 130 9.46 -11.32 2.25
N VAL A 131 8.40 -12.09 2.46
CA VAL A 131 8.03 -12.66 3.76
C VAL A 131 8.54 -14.08 3.83
N THR A 132 9.26 -14.41 4.89
CA THR A 132 9.75 -15.77 5.16
C THR A 132 9.16 -16.25 6.49
N ASN A 133 8.59 -17.45 6.51
CA ASN A 133 8.24 -18.13 7.75
C ASN A 133 9.51 -18.68 8.40
N THR A 134 9.92 -18.12 9.53
CA THR A 134 11.11 -18.55 10.30
C THR A 134 10.74 -19.41 11.51
N GLY A 135 9.44 -19.70 11.70
CA GLY A 135 8.92 -20.54 12.76
C GLY A 135 8.76 -22.00 12.37
N ASP A 136 8.06 -22.73 13.23
CA ASP A 136 7.78 -24.17 13.13
C ASP A 136 6.29 -24.48 12.91
N VAL A 137 5.44 -23.43 12.79
CA VAL A 137 4.02 -23.50 12.45
C VAL A 137 3.74 -22.68 11.20
N ASP A 138 2.61 -22.94 10.56
CA ASP A 138 2.17 -22.17 9.39
C ASP A 138 2.00 -20.69 9.75
N LEU A 139 2.52 -19.80 8.90
CA LEU A 139 2.48 -18.33 9.05
C LEU A 139 1.37 -17.75 8.17
N PRO A 140 0.24 -17.32 8.74
CA PRO A 140 -0.79 -16.59 8.01
C PRO A 140 -0.47 -15.09 8.01
N PHE A 141 -0.64 -14.40 6.86
CA PHE A 141 -0.42 -12.96 6.77
C PHE A 141 -1.08 -12.35 5.54
N SER A 142 -1.13 -11.03 5.52
CA SER A 142 -1.35 -10.21 4.32
C SER A 142 -0.28 -9.13 4.24
N VAL A 143 0.04 -8.69 3.01
CA VAL A 143 0.93 -7.54 2.79
C VAL A 143 0.28 -6.52 1.86
N GLY A 144 0.70 -5.27 1.99
CA GLY A 144 0.33 -4.20 1.07
C GLY A 144 1.25 -2.99 1.18
N GLY A 145 1.21 -2.16 0.13
CA GLY A 145 1.81 -0.84 0.12
C GLY A 145 0.73 0.24 0.25
N HIS A 146 1.15 1.43 0.68
CA HIS A 146 0.24 2.57 0.84
C HIS A 146 0.94 3.88 0.42
N PRO A 147 1.60 3.92 -0.78
CA PRO A 147 2.26 5.13 -1.24
C PRO A 147 1.25 6.22 -1.60
N ALA A 148 1.46 7.44 -1.08
CA ALA A 148 0.64 8.61 -1.34
C ALA A 148 1.36 9.62 -2.22
N PHE A 149 0.67 10.12 -3.24
CA PHE A 149 1.20 11.04 -4.25
C PHE A 149 0.46 12.37 -4.20
N ASN A 150 1.20 13.46 -4.41
CA ASN A 150 0.63 14.80 -4.45
C ASN A 150 -0.41 14.93 -5.57
N VAL A 151 -1.53 15.54 -5.27
CA VAL A 151 -2.61 15.89 -6.20
C VAL A 151 -3.06 17.32 -5.90
N PRO A 152 -2.92 18.28 -6.85
CA PRO A 152 -2.38 18.10 -8.22
C PRO A 152 -0.95 17.58 -8.25
N ALA A 153 -0.64 16.79 -9.29
CA ALA A 153 0.73 16.35 -9.53
C ALA A 153 1.62 17.54 -9.89
N PRO A 154 2.91 17.51 -9.54
CA PRO A 154 3.84 18.56 -9.94
C PRO A 154 3.87 18.77 -11.45
N GLY A 155 3.88 20.03 -11.88
CA GLY A 155 3.77 20.43 -13.29
C GLY A 155 2.33 20.57 -13.80
N ALA A 156 1.33 20.35 -12.93
CA ALA A 156 -0.10 20.50 -13.22
C ALA A 156 -0.79 21.47 -12.25
N GLU A 157 -0.12 22.57 -11.90
CA GLU A 157 -0.58 23.55 -10.90
C GLU A 157 -1.85 24.32 -11.32
N ASP A 158 -2.23 24.23 -12.59
CA ASP A 158 -3.49 24.77 -13.13
C ASP A 158 -4.67 23.79 -13.07
N GLU A 159 -4.45 22.57 -12.56
CA GLU A 159 -5.48 21.58 -12.29
C GLU A 159 -5.85 21.57 -10.79
N ALA A 160 -7.13 21.29 -10.52
CA ALA A 160 -7.64 21.03 -9.17
C ALA A 160 -7.67 19.51 -8.90
N PHE A 161 -7.89 19.11 -7.66
CA PHE A 161 -8.06 17.71 -7.28
C PHE A 161 -9.16 17.02 -8.11
N GLU A 162 -10.27 17.70 -8.35
CA GLU A 162 -11.41 17.23 -9.13
C GLU A 162 -11.16 17.13 -10.64
N ASP A 163 -10.03 17.63 -11.13
CA ASP A 163 -9.59 17.43 -12.51
C ASP A 163 -8.89 16.08 -12.71
N TYR A 164 -8.69 15.29 -11.63
CA TYR A 164 -8.03 13.98 -11.68
C TYR A 164 -9.01 12.83 -11.89
N GLU A 165 -8.48 11.75 -12.45
CA GLU A 165 -9.19 10.50 -12.67
C GLU A 165 -8.30 9.28 -12.43
N LEU A 166 -8.94 8.16 -12.12
CA LEU A 166 -8.35 6.83 -12.18
C LEU A 166 -8.63 6.23 -13.56
N ALA A 167 -7.61 5.77 -14.28
CA ALA A 167 -7.77 5.12 -15.57
C ALA A 167 -7.31 3.65 -15.50
N PHE A 168 -8.18 2.77 -15.99
CA PHE A 168 -7.99 1.33 -16.09
C PHE A 168 -7.64 0.93 -17.53
N THR A 169 -7.27 -0.33 -17.76
CA THR A 169 -6.87 -0.81 -19.10
C THR A 169 -8.05 -0.97 -20.06
N GLU A 170 -9.25 -1.21 -19.56
CA GLU A 170 -10.48 -1.32 -20.34
C GLU A 170 -11.71 -1.01 -19.47
N ALA A 171 -12.85 -0.80 -20.13
CA ALA A 171 -14.11 -0.52 -19.44
C ALA A 171 -14.61 -1.75 -18.67
N TRP A 172 -15.00 -1.51 -17.42
CA TRP A 172 -15.51 -2.54 -16.51
C TRP A 172 -16.44 -1.96 -15.44
N THR A 173 -17.01 -2.83 -14.63
CA THR A 173 -17.80 -2.41 -13.46
C THR A 173 -17.22 -3.07 -12.23
N ASN A 174 -16.85 -2.25 -11.24
CA ASN A 174 -16.45 -2.69 -9.91
C ASN A 174 -17.61 -2.46 -8.93
N GLU A 175 -17.91 -3.46 -8.11
CA GLU A 175 -18.79 -3.31 -6.96
C GLU A 175 -17.93 -3.01 -5.73
N ALA A 176 -17.81 -1.73 -5.40
CA ALA A 176 -17.00 -1.28 -4.29
C ALA A 176 -17.73 -1.51 -2.96
N PRO A 177 -17.13 -2.21 -1.98
CA PRO A 177 -17.70 -2.37 -0.65
C PRO A 177 -17.63 -1.05 0.14
N ILE A 178 -18.34 -0.99 1.25
CA ILE A 178 -18.30 0.09 2.21
C ILE A 178 -17.38 -0.30 3.37
N ILE A 179 -16.57 0.64 3.83
CA ILE A 179 -15.85 0.52 5.10
C ILE A 179 -16.70 1.17 6.19
N THR A 180 -17.08 0.38 7.19
CA THR A 180 -17.90 0.83 8.30
C THR A 180 -17.11 1.73 9.26
N PRO A 181 -17.75 2.53 10.12
CA PRO A 181 -17.04 3.40 11.06
C PRO A 181 -16.09 2.69 12.02
N ASP A 182 -16.31 1.40 12.29
CA ASP A 182 -15.42 0.53 13.09
C ASP A 182 -14.32 -0.15 12.25
N GLY A 183 -14.21 0.22 10.95
CA GLY A 183 -13.13 -0.21 10.07
C GLY A 183 -13.30 -1.60 9.47
N LEU A 184 -14.52 -2.17 9.53
CA LEU A 184 -14.85 -3.43 8.88
C LEU A 184 -15.35 -3.19 7.44
N MET A 185 -15.28 -4.22 6.62
CA MET A 185 -15.79 -4.17 5.25
C MET A 185 -17.13 -4.88 5.15
N THR A 186 -18.06 -4.28 4.42
CA THR A 186 -19.36 -4.88 4.09
C THR A 186 -19.75 -4.61 2.64
N PHE A 187 -20.47 -5.56 2.02
CA PHE A 187 -21.11 -5.37 0.74
C PHE A 187 -22.57 -4.90 0.88
N GLU A 188 -23.09 -4.79 2.12
CA GLU A 188 -24.38 -4.14 2.34
C GLU A 188 -24.25 -2.63 2.08
N GLY A 189 -24.95 -2.15 1.05
CA GLY A 189 -24.84 -0.77 0.57
C GLY A 189 -23.65 -0.52 -0.37
N SER A 190 -23.01 -1.57 -0.91
CA SER A 190 -22.00 -1.45 -1.97
C SER A 190 -22.48 -0.58 -3.13
N TYR A 191 -21.53 0.00 -3.85
CA TYR A 191 -21.81 0.90 -4.97
C TYR A 191 -20.88 0.61 -6.15
N LYS A 192 -21.31 1.02 -7.34
CA LYS A 192 -20.51 0.82 -8.55
C LYS A 192 -19.49 1.96 -8.74
N ALA A 193 -18.23 1.60 -8.83
CA ALA A 193 -17.12 2.53 -9.10
C ALA A 193 -15.91 1.77 -9.70
N PRO A 194 -15.62 1.86 -11.02
CA PRO A 194 -16.45 2.50 -12.05
C PRO A 194 -17.72 1.69 -12.39
N ASP A 195 -18.62 2.26 -13.22
CA ASP A 195 -19.76 1.58 -13.80
C ASP A 195 -19.67 1.60 -15.32
N ASN A 196 -19.32 0.49 -15.95
CA ASN A 196 -19.13 0.29 -17.38
C ASN A 196 -18.23 1.38 -18.02
N SER A 197 -17.12 1.68 -17.36
CA SER A 197 -16.16 2.71 -17.76
C SER A 197 -14.71 2.25 -17.54
N ASP A 198 -13.79 2.73 -18.37
CA ASP A 198 -12.35 2.59 -18.19
C ASP A 198 -11.74 3.73 -17.38
N VAL A 199 -12.54 4.74 -17.02
CA VAL A 199 -12.12 5.85 -16.16
C VAL A 199 -13.11 6.07 -15.01
N LEU A 200 -12.57 6.51 -13.87
CA LEU A 200 -13.32 6.96 -12.71
C LEU A 200 -12.83 8.35 -12.31
N PRO A 201 -13.55 9.44 -12.62
CA PRO A 201 -13.25 10.75 -12.06
C PRO A 201 -13.31 10.73 -10.54
N ILE A 202 -12.36 11.35 -9.88
CA ILE A 202 -12.32 11.42 -8.42
C ILE A 202 -12.61 12.84 -7.93
N THR A 203 -13.15 12.91 -6.73
CA THR A 203 -13.36 14.13 -5.96
C THR A 203 -12.98 13.85 -4.53
N HIS A 204 -12.80 14.87 -3.68
CA HIS A 204 -12.60 14.63 -2.26
C HIS A 204 -13.71 13.78 -1.65
N ARG A 205 -14.96 13.96 -2.09
CA ARG A 205 -16.12 13.18 -1.63
C ARG A 205 -16.09 11.70 -2.03
N SER A 206 -15.26 11.32 -3.00
CA SER A 206 -15.07 9.91 -3.36
C SER A 206 -14.53 9.07 -2.21
N PHE A 207 -13.93 9.72 -1.21
CA PHE A 207 -13.28 9.11 -0.06
C PHE A 207 -14.03 9.34 1.27
N ASP A 208 -15.28 9.82 1.21
CA ASP A 208 -16.13 10.04 2.40
C ASP A 208 -16.38 8.73 3.19
N ASN A 209 -16.29 7.58 2.51
CA ASN A 209 -16.47 6.23 3.07
C ASN A 209 -15.13 5.46 3.19
N ASP A 210 -13.99 6.15 3.39
CA ASP A 210 -12.65 5.53 3.42
C ASP A 210 -12.15 5.18 1.99
N ALA A 211 -11.35 4.15 1.82
CA ALA A 211 -10.79 3.76 0.52
C ALA A 211 -11.83 3.18 -0.44
N ILE A 212 -11.71 3.52 -1.72
CA ILE A 212 -12.38 2.77 -2.79
C ILE A 212 -11.56 1.51 -3.03
N MET A 213 -12.14 0.34 -2.81
CA MET A 213 -11.47 -0.93 -3.09
C MET A 213 -11.87 -1.48 -4.44
N PHE A 214 -10.88 -1.85 -5.23
CA PHE A 214 -11.05 -2.52 -6.51
C PHE A 214 -10.58 -3.98 -6.41
N THR A 215 -11.37 -4.89 -6.95
CA THR A 215 -11.05 -6.32 -7.03
C THR A 215 -11.30 -6.84 -8.43
N ASP A 216 -10.47 -7.78 -8.89
CA ASP A 216 -10.57 -8.36 -10.23
C ASP A 216 -10.53 -7.29 -11.35
N THR A 217 -9.64 -6.30 -11.17
CA THR A 217 -9.42 -5.23 -12.15
C THR A 217 -9.04 -5.80 -13.52
N PRO A 218 -9.46 -5.15 -14.61
CA PRO A 218 -8.98 -5.53 -15.94
C PRO A 218 -7.48 -5.21 -16.06
N GLY A 219 -6.65 -6.25 -16.05
CA GLY A 219 -5.21 -6.11 -15.96
C GLY A 219 -4.71 -5.70 -14.57
N SER A 220 -3.40 -5.48 -14.46
CA SER A 220 -2.69 -5.19 -13.20
C SER A 220 -2.20 -3.74 -13.10
N THR A 221 -2.71 -2.83 -13.93
CA THR A 221 -2.28 -1.42 -13.92
C THR A 221 -3.42 -0.47 -13.63
N LEU A 222 -3.12 0.56 -12.83
CA LEU A 222 -3.99 1.69 -12.56
C LEU A 222 -3.21 2.98 -12.76
N THR A 223 -3.81 3.97 -13.41
CA THR A 223 -3.21 5.30 -13.62
C THR A 223 -4.03 6.36 -12.91
N LEU A 224 -3.40 7.10 -12.01
CA LEU A 224 -3.92 8.36 -11.45
C LEU A 224 -3.33 9.50 -12.29
N ARG A 225 -4.17 10.30 -12.93
CA ARG A 225 -3.69 11.39 -13.80
C ARG A 225 -4.65 12.59 -13.85
N GLY A 226 -4.07 13.75 -14.10
CA GLY A 226 -4.81 14.95 -14.47
C GLY A 226 -5.40 14.82 -15.88
N ARG A 227 -6.66 15.17 -16.04
CA ARG A 227 -7.39 15.03 -17.33
C ARG A 227 -6.90 15.98 -18.43
N LYS A 228 -6.24 17.09 -18.06
CA LYS A 228 -5.72 18.07 -19.00
C LYS A 228 -4.24 17.84 -19.27
N SER A 229 -3.43 17.74 -18.21
CA SER A 229 -1.99 17.62 -18.29
C SER A 229 -1.52 16.21 -18.62
N GLY A 230 -2.22 15.17 -18.14
CA GLY A 230 -1.78 13.79 -18.11
C GLY A 230 -0.74 13.50 -17.02
N HIS A 231 -0.31 14.50 -16.23
CA HIS A 231 0.62 14.32 -15.13
C HIS A 231 0.01 13.51 -14.01
N GLY A 232 0.82 12.65 -13.42
CA GLY A 232 0.38 11.78 -12.34
C GLY A 232 1.30 10.58 -12.15
N VAL A 233 0.72 9.44 -11.81
CA VAL A 233 1.46 8.19 -11.58
C VAL A 233 0.70 7.00 -12.15
N LYS A 234 1.45 6.03 -12.66
CA LYS A 234 0.94 4.70 -13.01
C LYS A 234 1.51 3.69 -12.03
N ILE A 235 0.64 2.85 -11.47
CA ILE A 235 1.04 1.72 -10.65
C ILE A 235 0.79 0.41 -11.39
N ASP A 236 1.77 -0.50 -11.36
CA ASP A 236 1.62 -1.90 -11.75
C ASP A 236 1.68 -2.74 -10.48
N PHE A 237 0.63 -3.53 -10.24
CA PHE A 237 0.42 -4.30 -9.02
C PHE A 237 0.19 -5.80 -9.32
N GLU A 238 0.81 -6.32 -10.36
CA GLU A 238 0.73 -7.75 -10.67
C GLU A 238 1.04 -8.62 -9.45
N GLY A 239 0.20 -9.62 -9.20
CA GLY A 239 0.31 -10.51 -8.04
C GLY A 239 -0.35 -9.98 -6.74
N PHE A 240 -0.92 -8.77 -6.76
CA PHE A 240 -1.82 -8.29 -5.70
C PHE A 240 -3.27 -8.47 -6.13
N LYS A 241 -4.10 -8.98 -5.22
CA LYS A 241 -5.50 -9.28 -5.50
C LYS A 241 -6.36 -8.02 -5.55
N TYR A 242 -5.97 -6.98 -4.81
CA TYR A 242 -6.73 -5.76 -4.63
C TYR A 242 -5.87 -4.54 -4.90
N ILE A 243 -6.51 -3.46 -5.30
CA ILE A 243 -5.95 -2.11 -5.26
C ILE A 243 -6.93 -1.21 -4.52
N GLY A 244 -6.49 -0.64 -3.38
CA GLY A 244 -7.18 0.42 -2.68
C GLY A 244 -6.77 1.77 -3.25
N VAL A 245 -7.69 2.72 -3.32
CA VAL A 245 -7.40 4.11 -3.62
C VAL A 245 -8.02 4.97 -2.53
N TRP A 246 -7.22 5.82 -1.91
CA TRP A 246 -7.63 6.58 -0.75
C TRP A 246 -7.04 8.00 -0.73
N SER A 247 -7.80 8.91 -0.15
CA SER A 247 -7.35 10.22 0.30
C SER A 247 -7.91 10.51 1.67
N ALA A 248 -7.23 11.32 2.48
CA ALA A 248 -7.76 11.69 3.78
C ALA A 248 -8.98 12.63 3.61
N ALA A 249 -9.97 12.45 4.47
CA ALA A 249 -11.03 13.44 4.63
C ALA A 249 -10.41 14.83 4.92
N ASN A 250 -11.13 15.91 4.74
CA ASN A 250 -10.63 17.28 4.93
C ASN A 250 -9.82 17.87 3.76
N ASP A 251 -10.21 17.51 2.53
CA ASP A 251 -9.64 18.08 1.30
C ASP A 251 -8.11 17.89 1.18
N ALA A 252 -7.63 16.68 1.53
CA ALA A 252 -6.22 16.36 1.48
C ALA A 252 -5.66 16.43 0.05
N PRO A 253 -4.51 17.10 -0.18
CA PRO A 253 -3.94 17.28 -1.51
C PRO A 253 -3.07 16.10 -1.95
N PHE A 254 -3.57 14.88 -1.78
CA PHE A 254 -2.90 13.66 -2.21
C PHE A 254 -3.89 12.53 -2.49
N VAL A 255 -3.42 11.51 -3.21
CA VAL A 255 -4.11 10.23 -3.36
C VAL A 255 -3.11 9.10 -3.12
N ALA A 256 -3.48 8.13 -2.28
CA ALA A 256 -2.76 6.89 -2.10
C ALA A 256 -3.25 5.82 -3.09
N LEU A 257 -2.32 5.07 -3.67
CA LEU A 257 -2.59 3.91 -4.52
C LEU A 257 -2.03 2.68 -3.82
N GLU A 258 -2.88 1.78 -3.38
CA GLU A 258 -2.57 0.79 -2.36
C GLU A 258 -2.74 -0.66 -2.86
N PRO A 259 -1.70 -1.32 -3.39
CA PRO A 259 -1.75 -2.75 -3.71
C PRO A 259 -1.86 -3.61 -2.45
N TRP A 260 -2.85 -4.51 -2.40
CA TRP A 260 -3.11 -5.38 -1.24
C TRP A 260 -3.25 -6.84 -1.63
N THR A 261 -2.70 -7.75 -0.83
CA THR A 261 -2.96 -9.20 -0.96
C THR A 261 -4.23 -9.63 -0.27
N GLY A 262 -4.61 -9.00 0.82
CA GLY A 262 -5.85 -9.17 1.59
C GLY A 262 -6.48 -7.81 1.87
N HIS A 263 -7.48 -7.76 2.73
CA HIS A 263 -8.20 -6.53 3.08
C HIS A 263 -8.61 -6.52 4.57
N THR A 264 -9.22 -5.42 5.01
CA THR A 264 -9.79 -5.32 6.37
C THR A 264 -10.81 -6.43 6.62
N THR A 265 -10.99 -6.83 7.88
CA THR A 265 -11.95 -7.87 8.25
C THR A 265 -13.36 -7.56 7.73
N MET A 266 -14.00 -8.53 7.10
CA MET A 266 -15.41 -8.40 6.71
C MET A 266 -16.32 -8.53 7.93
N ASP A 267 -17.48 -7.91 7.88
CA ASP A 267 -18.53 -8.03 8.90
C ASP A 267 -19.02 -9.46 9.09
N THR A 268 -18.86 -10.31 8.08
CA THR A 268 -19.27 -11.73 8.04
C THR A 268 -18.17 -12.71 8.45
N GLU A 269 -16.91 -12.25 8.67
CA GLU A 269 -15.81 -13.14 9.10
C GLU A 269 -15.94 -13.55 10.58
N ASP A 270 -15.39 -14.71 10.92
CA ASP A 270 -15.49 -15.36 12.24
C ASP A 270 -14.39 -14.98 13.24
N ASP A 271 -13.54 -14.00 12.88
CA ASP A 271 -12.42 -13.50 13.68
C ASP A 271 -11.31 -14.54 13.97
N VAL A 272 -11.20 -15.58 13.13
CA VAL A 272 -10.05 -16.48 13.09
C VAL A 272 -9.07 -15.96 12.03
N PHE A 273 -7.83 -15.71 12.42
CA PHE A 273 -6.84 -15.02 11.57
C PHE A 273 -6.58 -15.78 10.28
N GLU A 274 -6.46 -17.11 10.35
CA GLU A 274 -6.23 -17.99 9.20
C GLU A 274 -7.42 -18.03 8.23
N HIS A 275 -8.63 -17.70 8.69
CA HIS A 275 -9.85 -17.71 7.88
C HIS A 275 -10.10 -16.38 7.17
N LYS A 276 -9.32 -15.35 7.45
CA LYS A 276 -9.46 -14.06 6.74
C LYS A 276 -9.33 -14.25 5.26
N VAL A 277 -10.20 -13.59 4.51
CA VAL A 277 -10.24 -13.69 3.05
C VAL A 277 -8.88 -13.32 2.44
N ASN A 278 -8.37 -14.19 1.56
CA ASN A 278 -7.09 -14.06 0.87
C ASN A 278 -5.85 -13.94 1.79
N THR A 279 -5.92 -14.48 2.99
CA THR A 279 -4.73 -14.69 3.82
C THR A 279 -3.75 -15.62 3.10
N ILE A 280 -2.50 -15.18 2.98
CA ILE A 280 -1.40 -16.02 2.50
C ILE A 280 -0.94 -16.87 3.68
N THR A 281 -0.70 -18.15 3.44
CA THR A 281 -0.17 -19.07 4.46
C THR A 281 1.13 -19.67 3.95
N LEU A 282 2.19 -19.56 4.75
CA LEU A 282 3.51 -20.15 4.45
C LEU A 282 3.81 -21.28 5.43
N ALA A 283 4.13 -22.45 4.93
CA ALA A 283 4.70 -23.51 5.75
C ALA A 283 6.08 -23.11 6.32
N PRO A 284 6.56 -23.78 7.39
CA PRO A 284 7.88 -23.54 7.95
C PRO A 284 9.00 -23.51 6.91
N GLY A 285 9.77 -22.44 6.88
CA GLY A 285 10.87 -22.22 5.95
C GLY A 285 10.46 -21.72 4.55
N GLU A 286 9.17 -21.63 4.24
CA GLU A 286 8.72 -21.08 2.97
C GLU A 286 8.83 -19.56 2.91
N LYS A 287 8.82 -19.03 1.68
CA LYS A 287 8.94 -17.61 1.38
C LYS A 287 7.95 -17.21 0.29
N ASP A 288 7.25 -16.09 0.49
CA ASP A 288 6.45 -15.39 -0.53
C ASP A 288 7.15 -14.10 -0.95
N ILE A 289 7.09 -13.78 -2.25
CA ILE A 289 7.67 -12.55 -2.80
C ILE A 289 6.61 -11.87 -3.66
N ARG A 290 6.34 -10.60 -3.36
CA ARG A 290 5.41 -9.72 -4.09
C ARG A 290 6.08 -8.40 -4.42
N SER A 291 5.82 -7.88 -5.61
CA SER A 291 6.34 -6.58 -6.03
C SER A 291 5.26 -5.77 -6.72
N PHE A 292 5.29 -4.48 -6.50
CA PHE A 292 4.59 -3.52 -7.35
C PHE A 292 5.54 -2.42 -7.79
N SER A 293 5.22 -1.74 -8.86
CA SER A 293 6.02 -0.62 -9.33
C SER A 293 5.18 0.63 -9.56
N VAL A 294 5.80 1.79 -9.34
CA VAL A 294 5.21 3.10 -9.58
C VAL A 294 6.06 3.84 -10.59
N THR A 295 5.43 4.33 -11.66
CA THR A 295 6.06 5.15 -12.70
C THR A 295 5.48 6.54 -12.67
N LEU A 296 6.31 7.59 -12.59
CA LEU A 296 5.90 8.99 -12.76
C LEU A 296 5.56 9.28 -14.23
N LEU A 297 4.53 10.09 -14.47
CA LEU A 297 4.02 10.46 -15.79
C LEU A 297 4.26 11.92 -16.11
#